data_ef505e91119ec07be1be0ba3cf364baa
#
_entry.id   ef505e91119ec07be1be0ba3cf364baa
#
_cell.length_a   1.000
_cell.length_b   1.000
_cell.length_c   1.000
_cell.angle_alpha   90.00
_cell.angle_beta   90.00
_cell.angle_gamma   90.00
#
_symmetry.space_group_name_H-M   'P 1'
#
loop_
_entity.id
_entity.type
_entity.pdbx_description
1 polymer ?
#
loop_
_entity_poly.entity_id
_entity_poly.type
_entity_poly.pdbx_seq_one_letter_code
_entity_poly.pdbx_strand_id
1 'polypeptide(L)'
;MPLTATTPTRVMPESWRDMDIANPTEEHSMLREMVRDFVREKVEPQALESDRNERFNLGLFREMGSMGLLGLTAPPEYGGAGMDATSVAIVNEELSYSDPGLCLAFLAHDQLFVNNLVHSGSDSQKERILPKVCSGEWVGCLGMSEPNQGTDVLGMETSAKQSDDGSWIINGRKMWITNGIIDDEGTPADLV
;
A
#
# COMPACT_ATOMS: atom_id res chain seq x y z
N MET A 1 -12.64 11.66 29.66
CA MET A 1 -13.00 10.25 29.82
C MET A 1 -12.37 9.51 28.65
N PRO A 2 -11.42 8.63 28.86
CA PRO A 2 -10.84 7.88 27.75
C PRO A 2 -11.88 6.85 27.27
N LEU A 3 -12.18 6.88 25.98
CA LEU A 3 -12.93 5.82 25.31
C LEU A 3 -12.03 4.57 25.29
N THR A 4 -12.34 3.62 26.15
CA THR A 4 -11.76 2.28 26.08
C THR A 4 -12.31 1.63 24.82
N ALA A 5 -11.47 1.55 23.78
CA ALA A 5 -11.76 0.71 22.63
C ALA A 5 -11.89 -0.74 23.15
N THR A 6 -13.11 -1.24 23.19
CA THR A 6 -13.37 -2.65 23.44
C THR A 6 -12.92 -3.41 22.19
N THR A 7 -11.77 -4.05 22.24
CA THR A 7 -11.38 -5.05 21.24
C THR A 7 -12.54 -6.04 21.12
N PRO A 8 -13.11 -6.25 19.93
CA PRO A 8 -14.19 -7.23 19.77
C PRO A 8 -13.67 -8.59 20.22
N THR A 9 -14.40 -9.21 21.13
CA THR A 9 -14.06 -10.53 21.65
C THR A 9 -14.20 -11.52 20.50
N ARG A 10 -13.09 -11.94 19.93
CA ARG A 10 -13.07 -12.96 18.88
C ARG A 10 -13.62 -14.24 19.45
N VAL A 11 -14.81 -14.64 19.02
CA VAL A 11 -15.37 -15.96 19.35
C VAL A 11 -14.60 -16.96 18.52
N MET A 12 -13.69 -17.71 19.16
CA MET A 12 -12.93 -18.77 18.47
C MET A 12 -13.89 -19.91 18.13
N PRO A 13 -13.84 -20.47 16.91
CA PRO A 13 -14.62 -21.64 16.56
C PRO A 13 -14.27 -22.82 17.47
N GLU A 14 -15.24 -23.70 17.75
CA GLU A 14 -15.04 -24.88 18.59
C GLU A 14 -14.01 -25.86 18.00
N SER A 15 -13.82 -25.80 16.68
CA SER A 15 -12.85 -26.61 15.95
C SER A 15 -12.11 -25.75 14.94
N TRP A 16 -10.78 -25.95 14.81
CA TRP A 16 -9.99 -25.32 13.76
C TRP A 16 -10.45 -25.70 12.33
N ARG A 17 -11.21 -26.82 12.20
CA ARG A 17 -11.76 -27.26 10.89
C ARG A 17 -12.95 -26.41 10.46
N ASP A 18 -13.62 -25.74 11.41
CA ASP A 18 -14.74 -24.86 11.13
C ASP A 18 -14.30 -23.40 10.96
N MET A 19 -12.97 -23.17 11.01
CA MET A 19 -12.40 -21.84 10.87
C MET A 19 -12.21 -21.52 9.38
N ASP A 20 -12.92 -20.52 8.88
CA ASP A 20 -12.60 -19.92 7.58
C ASP A 20 -11.32 -19.06 7.71
N ILE A 21 -10.19 -19.64 7.29
CA ILE A 21 -8.89 -18.98 7.39
C ILE A 21 -8.82 -17.79 6.43
N ALA A 22 -9.55 -17.84 5.32
CA ALA A 22 -9.55 -16.79 4.30
C ALA A 22 -10.46 -15.61 4.70
N ASN A 23 -11.52 -15.88 5.48
CA ASN A 23 -12.47 -14.85 5.95
C ASN A 23 -12.80 -15.07 7.44
N PRO A 24 -11.85 -14.80 8.33
CA PRO A 24 -11.99 -15.18 9.74
C PRO A 24 -13.05 -14.38 10.51
N THR A 25 -13.55 -13.28 9.94
CA THR A 25 -14.61 -12.45 10.52
C THR A 25 -15.61 -12.01 9.45
N GLU A 26 -16.79 -11.54 9.87
CA GLU A 26 -17.78 -10.95 8.97
C GLU A 26 -17.22 -9.72 8.24
N GLU A 27 -16.41 -8.91 8.91
CA GLU A 27 -15.75 -7.74 8.32
C GLU A 27 -14.81 -8.13 7.16
N HIS A 28 -14.04 -9.20 7.31
CA HIS A 28 -13.20 -9.74 6.23
C HIS A 28 -14.03 -10.24 5.05
N SER A 29 -15.16 -10.89 5.32
CA SER A 29 -16.08 -11.34 4.27
C SER A 29 -16.66 -10.16 3.50
N MET A 30 -17.10 -9.12 4.19
CA MET A 30 -17.62 -7.89 3.59
C MET A 30 -16.54 -7.16 2.76
N LEU A 31 -15.32 -7.07 3.27
CA LEU A 31 -14.19 -6.49 2.53
C LEU A 31 -13.94 -7.27 1.24
N ARG A 32 -13.91 -8.61 1.31
CA ARG A 32 -13.70 -9.46 0.14
C ARG A 32 -14.79 -9.27 -0.90
N GLU A 33 -16.05 -9.22 -0.52
CA GLU A 33 -17.16 -8.97 -1.44
C GLU A 33 -17.02 -7.61 -2.11
N MET A 34 -16.77 -6.56 -1.34
CA MET A 34 -16.59 -5.20 -1.86
C MET A 34 -15.43 -5.11 -2.86
N VAL A 35 -14.26 -5.69 -2.52
CA VAL A 35 -13.09 -5.66 -3.42
C VAL A 35 -13.34 -6.51 -4.66
N ARG A 36 -13.97 -7.67 -4.53
CA ARG A 36 -14.32 -8.55 -5.66
C ARG A 36 -15.26 -7.87 -6.64
N ASP A 37 -16.27 -7.16 -6.16
CA ASP A 37 -17.18 -6.41 -7.01
C ASP A 37 -16.46 -5.28 -7.73
N PHE A 38 -15.62 -4.51 -7.02
CA PHE A 38 -14.76 -3.50 -7.63
C PHE A 38 -13.84 -4.09 -8.71
N VAL A 39 -13.23 -5.24 -8.44
CA VAL A 39 -12.36 -5.93 -9.41
C VAL A 39 -13.13 -6.30 -10.67
N ARG A 40 -14.29 -6.92 -10.54
CA ARG A 40 -15.13 -7.32 -11.69
C ARG A 40 -15.61 -6.14 -12.52
N GLU A 41 -16.02 -5.06 -11.85
CA GLU A 41 -16.63 -3.92 -12.53
C GLU A 41 -15.62 -2.95 -13.13
N LYS A 42 -14.46 -2.78 -12.50
CA LYS A 42 -13.52 -1.71 -12.83
C LYS A 42 -12.13 -2.21 -13.23
N VAL A 43 -11.59 -3.21 -12.52
CA VAL A 43 -10.22 -3.67 -12.72
C VAL A 43 -10.13 -4.64 -13.91
N GLU A 44 -10.89 -5.70 -13.91
CA GLU A 44 -10.85 -6.75 -14.92
C GLU A 44 -11.09 -6.24 -16.36
N PRO A 45 -12.06 -5.34 -16.64
CA PRO A 45 -12.31 -4.88 -18.00
C PRO A 45 -11.14 -4.15 -18.66
N GLN A 46 -10.24 -3.54 -17.90
CA GLN A 46 -9.12 -2.75 -18.42
C GLN A 46 -7.75 -3.44 -18.27
N ALA A 47 -7.65 -4.51 -17.46
CA ALA A 47 -6.39 -5.14 -17.08
C ALA A 47 -5.53 -5.54 -18.28
N LEU A 48 -6.10 -6.26 -19.25
CA LEU A 48 -5.38 -6.73 -20.43
C LEU A 48 -4.91 -5.58 -21.35
N GLU A 49 -5.67 -4.51 -21.44
CA GLU A 49 -5.30 -3.34 -22.23
C GLU A 49 -4.17 -2.55 -21.54
N SER A 50 -4.26 -2.37 -20.23
CA SER A 50 -3.22 -1.73 -19.42
C SER A 50 -1.90 -2.50 -19.48
N ASP A 51 -1.95 -3.83 -19.37
CA ASP A 51 -0.76 -4.71 -19.49
C ASP A 51 -0.11 -4.59 -20.87
N ARG A 52 -0.90 -4.69 -21.94
CA ARG A 52 -0.37 -4.58 -23.32
C ARG A 52 0.25 -3.23 -23.64
N ASN A 53 -0.27 -2.17 -23.05
CA ASN A 53 0.21 -0.81 -23.27
C ASN A 53 1.24 -0.37 -22.22
N GLU A 54 1.63 -1.26 -21.30
CA GLU A 54 2.58 -0.98 -20.20
C GLU A 54 2.17 0.26 -19.38
N ARG A 55 0.85 0.39 -19.08
CA ARG A 55 0.29 1.60 -18.47
C ARG A 55 -0.12 1.38 -17.02
N PHE A 56 0.28 2.31 -16.15
CA PHE A 56 -0.26 2.44 -14.81
C PHE A 56 -1.58 3.22 -14.84
N ASN A 57 -2.67 2.60 -14.36
CA ASN A 57 -3.96 3.27 -14.29
C ASN A 57 -4.10 4.09 -13.00
N LEU A 58 -3.56 5.31 -13.02
CA LEU A 58 -3.61 6.24 -11.87
C LEU A 58 -5.04 6.58 -11.47
N GLY A 59 -5.97 6.67 -12.43
CA GLY A 59 -7.39 6.93 -12.14
C GLY A 59 -8.01 5.84 -11.28
N LEU A 60 -7.79 4.58 -11.66
CA LEU A 60 -8.26 3.41 -10.92
C LEU A 60 -7.58 3.29 -9.54
N PHE A 61 -6.29 3.58 -9.47
CA PHE A 61 -5.56 3.62 -8.21
C PHE A 61 -6.14 4.67 -7.24
N ARG A 62 -6.48 5.87 -7.72
CA ARG A 62 -7.14 6.90 -6.91
C ARG A 62 -8.55 6.51 -6.49
N GLU A 63 -9.29 5.77 -7.32
CA GLU A 63 -10.59 5.22 -6.94
C GLU A 63 -10.44 4.25 -5.75
N MET A 64 -9.40 3.43 -5.72
CA MET A 64 -9.06 2.59 -4.54
C MET A 64 -8.82 3.44 -3.28
N GLY A 65 -8.18 4.60 -3.39
CA GLY A 65 -8.00 5.53 -2.28
C GLY A 65 -9.34 6.04 -1.74
N SER A 66 -10.28 6.41 -2.61
CA SER A 66 -11.63 6.85 -2.20
C SER A 66 -12.46 5.74 -1.56
N MET A 67 -12.13 4.47 -1.81
CA MET A 67 -12.72 3.30 -1.15
C MET A 67 -12.06 2.95 0.19
N GLY A 68 -10.98 3.66 0.58
CA GLY A 68 -10.21 3.39 1.80
C GLY A 68 -9.23 2.23 1.70
N LEU A 69 -8.91 1.76 0.49
CA LEU A 69 -8.01 0.63 0.28
C LEU A 69 -6.53 1.00 0.36
N LEU A 70 -6.16 2.27 0.13
CA LEU A 70 -4.75 2.72 0.09
C LEU A 70 -4.17 3.09 1.47
N GLY A 71 -4.62 2.49 2.52
CA GLY A 71 -4.16 2.73 3.89
C GLY A 71 -4.83 1.75 4.83
N LEU A 72 -4.92 0.47 4.41
CA LEU A 72 -5.67 -0.55 5.14
C LEU A 72 -5.21 -0.69 6.60
N THR A 73 -3.92 -0.71 6.85
CA THR A 73 -3.36 -0.88 8.19
C THR A 73 -3.02 0.44 8.89
N ALA A 74 -3.13 1.56 8.18
CA ALA A 74 -2.87 2.87 8.77
C ALA A 74 -3.97 3.24 9.76
N PRO A 75 -3.62 3.94 10.88
CA PRO A 75 -4.59 4.36 11.88
C PRO A 75 -5.66 5.31 11.31
N PRO A 76 -6.92 5.21 11.79
CA PRO A 76 -8.01 6.06 11.33
C PRO A 76 -7.79 7.56 11.53
N GLU A 77 -7.04 7.96 12.56
CA GLU A 77 -6.67 9.37 12.78
C GLU A 77 -5.86 10.00 11.65
N TYR A 78 -5.23 9.18 10.81
CA TYR A 78 -4.50 9.61 9.60
C TYR A 78 -5.25 9.30 8.30
N GLY A 79 -6.52 8.89 8.39
CA GLY A 79 -7.35 8.57 7.22
C GLY A 79 -7.21 7.12 6.73
N GLY A 80 -6.54 6.25 7.48
CA GLY A 80 -6.46 4.83 7.20
C GLY A 80 -7.70 4.05 7.68
N ALA A 81 -7.79 2.78 7.28
CA ALA A 81 -8.90 1.91 7.67
C ALA A 81 -8.71 1.22 9.04
N GLY A 82 -7.49 1.18 9.57
CA GLY A 82 -7.17 0.53 10.84
C GLY A 82 -7.41 -0.99 10.86
N MET A 83 -7.38 -1.62 9.69
CA MET A 83 -7.61 -3.05 9.51
C MET A 83 -6.33 -3.86 9.77
N ASP A 84 -6.43 -5.18 9.71
CA ASP A 84 -5.33 -6.08 10.00
C ASP A 84 -4.63 -6.62 8.73
N ALA A 85 -3.57 -7.42 8.93
CA ALA A 85 -2.82 -8.04 7.85
C ALA A 85 -3.64 -9.04 7.01
N THR A 86 -4.70 -9.63 7.58
CA THR A 86 -5.61 -10.51 6.84
C THR A 86 -6.38 -9.72 5.79
N SER A 87 -6.82 -8.51 6.14
CA SER A 87 -7.47 -7.59 5.21
C SER A 87 -6.59 -7.24 4.03
N VAL A 88 -5.29 -7.01 4.28
CA VAL A 88 -4.31 -6.77 3.21
C VAL A 88 -4.17 -7.99 2.30
N ALA A 89 -4.10 -9.20 2.87
CA ALA A 89 -4.02 -10.42 2.08
C ALA A 89 -5.27 -10.61 1.19
N ILE A 90 -6.46 -10.30 1.70
CA ILE A 90 -7.72 -10.35 0.96
C ILE A 90 -7.68 -9.40 -0.25
N VAL A 91 -7.27 -8.14 -0.04
CA VAL A 91 -7.20 -7.16 -1.13
C VAL A 91 -6.18 -7.60 -2.19
N ASN A 92 -5.00 -8.06 -1.77
CA ASN A 92 -4.00 -8.58 -2.70
C ASN A 92 -4.51 -9.79 -3.50
N GLU A 93 -5.20 -10.73 -2.86
CA GLU A 93 -5.76 -11.92 -3.52
C GLU A 93 -6.79 -11.52 -4.59
N GLU A 94 -7.76 -10.69 -4.26
CA GLU A 94 -8.82 -10.28 -5.19
C GLU A 94 -8.28 -9.42 -6.34
N LEU A 95 -7.36 -8.48 -6.09
CA LEU A 95 -6.73 -7.67 -7.14
C LEU A 95 -5.87 -8.52 -8.07
N SER A 96 -5.01 -9.38 -7.52
CA SER A 96 -4.05 -10.16 -8.31
C SER A 96 -4.71 -11.20 -9.20
N TYR A 97 -5.94 -11.60 -8.90
CA TYR A 97 -6.70 -12.54 -9.73
C TYR A 97 -6.95 -11.99 -11.14
N SER A 98 -7.20 -10.69 -11.27
CA SER A 98 -7.52 -10.04 -12.54
C SER A 98 -6.40 -9.12 -13.06
N ASP A 99 -5.71 -8.41 -12.19
CA ASP A 99 -4.64 -7.46 -12.56
C ASP A 99 -3.46 -7.54 -11.57
N PRO A 100 -2.50 -8.46 -11.79
CA PRO A 100 -1.30 -8.54 -10.96
C PRO A 100 -0.45 -7.27 -10.96
N GLY A 101 -0.48 -6.47 -12.04
CA GLY A 101 0.23 -5.20 -12.15
C GLY A 101 -0.33 -4.16 -11.19
N LEU A 102 -1.64 -3.96 -11.20
CA LEU A 102 -2.32 -3.06 -10.26
C LEU A 102 -2.16 -3.55 -8.81
N CYS A 103 -2.22 -4.87 -8.58
CA CYS A 103 -1.97 -5.45 -7.26
C CYS A 103 -0.56 -5.13 -6.77
N LEU A 104 0.46 -5.24 -7.62
CA LEU A 104 1.84 -4.91 -7.25
C LEU A 104 1.98 -3.42 -6.94
N ALA A 105 1.33 -2.54 -7.71
CA ALA A 105 1.30 -1.11 -7.44
C ALA A 105 0.66 -0.79 -6.09
N PHE A 106 -0.47 -1.42 -5.77
CA PHE A 106 -1.13 -1.35 -4.46
C PHE A 106 -0.20 -1.82 -3.34
N LEU A 107 0.41 -3.01 -3.49
CA LEU A 107 1.32 -3.58 -2.49
C LEU A 107 2.51 -2.65 -2.21
N ALA A 108 3.13 -2.11 -3.25
CA ALA A 108 4.26 -1.19 -3.09
C ALA A 108 3.86 0.08 -2.34
N HIS A 109 2.68 0.61 -2.63
CA HIS A 109 2.16 1.80 -1.95
C HIS A 109 1.75 1.50 -0.51
N ASP A 110 0.84 0.55 -0.29
CA ASP A 110 0.25 0.28 1.03
C ASP A 110 1.24 -0.40 1.98
N GLN A 111 1.90 -1.49 1.52
CA GLN A 111 2.75 -2.29 2.38
C GLN A 111 4.19 -1.79 2.47
N LEU A 112 4.78 -1.35 1.35
CA LEU A 112 6.17 -0.94 1.36
C LEU A 112 6.34 0.54 1.71
N PHE A 113 5.39 1.41 1.44
CA PHE A 113 5.48 2.82 1.79
C PHE A 113 4.63 3.18 3.02
N VAL A 114 3.30 3.04 2.95
CA VAL A 114 2.38 3.49 4.02
C VAL A 114 2.67 2.77 5.33
N ASN A 115 2.75 1.44 5.31
CA ASN A 115 3.02 0.65 6.51
C ASN A 115 4.39 0.98 7.14
N ASN A 116 5.44 1.17 6.33
CA ASN A 116 6.75 1.60 6.85
C ASN A 116 6.69 3.00 7.49
N LEU A 117 5.94 3.93 6.89
CA LEU A 117 5.76 5.27 7.44
C LEU A 117 4.98 5.23 8.77
N VAL A 118 3.96 4.37 8.87
CA VAL A 118 3.20 4.16 10.13
C VAL A 118 4.13 3.68 11.25
N HIS A 119 5.02 2.73 10.97
CA HIS A 119 5.88 2.14 11.99
C HIS A 119 7.14 2.95 12.30
N SER A 120 7.72 3.62 11.31
CA SER A 120 9.06 4.22 11.42
C SER A 120 9.07 5.75 11.25
N GLY A 121 7.99 6.35 10.77
CA GLY A 121 7.91 7.79 10.59
C GLY A 121 7.78 8.54 11.91
N SER A 122 8.30 9.78 11.96
CA SER A 122 8.00 10.71 13.06
C SER A 122 6.54 11.16 13.01
N ASP A 123 6.01 11.65 14.14
CA ASP A 123 4.62 12.12 14.20
C ASP A 123 4.33 13.20 13.17
N SER A 124 5.26 14.16 12.99
CA SER A 124 5.12 15.22 11.99
C SER A 124 5.13 14.71 10.53
N GLN A 125 5.85 13.60 10.24
CA GLN A 125 5.80 12.94 8.93
C GLN A 125 4.47 12.24 8.73
N LYS A 126 3.98 11.52 9.73
CA LYS A 126 2.69 10.82 9.69
C LYS A 126 1.54 11.80 9.47
N GLU A 127 1.46 12.85 10.26
CA GLU A 127 0.42 13.89 10.15
C GLU A 127 0.40 14.56 8.76
N ARG A 128 1.56 14.79 8.18
CA ARG A 128 1.69 15.46 6.88
C ARG A 128 1.43 14.56 5.69
N ILE A 129 1.85 13.30 5.76
CA ILE A 129 1.95 12.40 4.60
C ILE A 129 0.80 11.40 4.57
N LEU A 130 0.50 10.73 5.70
CA LEU A 130 -0.47 9.63 5.71
C LEU A 130 -1.85 10.02 5.15
N PRO A 131 -2.45 11.17 5.49
CA PRO A 131 -3.76 11.52 4.93
C PRO A 131 -3.78 11.58 3.40
N LYS A 132 -2.69 12.00 2.79
CA LYS A 132 -2.57 12.14 1.34
C LYS A 132 -2.33 10.83 0.61
N VAL A 133 -1.53 9.94 1.21
CA VAL A 133 -1.30 8.62 0.62
C VAL A 133 -2.49 7.69 0.85
N CYS A 134 -3.13 7.73 2.01
CA CYS A 134 -4.34 6.93 2.26
C CYS A 134 -5.50 7.32 1.33
N SER A 135 -5.63 8.61 0.98
CA SER A 135 -6.65 9.08 0.03
C SER A 135 -6.29 8.83 -1.45
N GLY A 136 -5.04 8.45 -1.75
CA GLY A 136 -4.54 8.32 -3.12
C GLY A 136 -4.24 9.67 -3.81
N GLU A 137 -4.24 10.79 -3.07
CA GLU A 137 -3.77 12.09 -3.58
C GLU A 137 -2.30 11.99 -3.97
N TRP A 138 -1.51 11.35 -3.13
CA TRP A 138 -0.09 11.08 -3.35
C TRP A 138 0.18 9.58 -3.53
N VAL A 139 1.09 9.25 -4.43
CA VAL A 139 1.57 7.89 -4.65
C VAL A 139 2.92 7.71 -3.98
N GLY A 140 3.02 6.71 -3.11
CA GLY A 140 4.25 6.32 -2.45
C GLY A 140 4.91 5.11 -3.11
N CYS A 141 6.23 5.05 -3.05
CA CYS A 141 7.02 3.91 -3.50
C CYS A 141 8.22 3.67 -2.59
N LEU A 142 8.93 2.56 -2.81
CA LEU A 142 10.14 2.20 -2.04
C LEU A 142 11.30 1.89 -2.97
N GLY A 143 12.39 2.65 -2.86
CA GLY A 143 13.64 2.40 -3.53
C GLY A 143 14.61 1.61 -2.65
N MET A 144 14.65 0.27 -2.79
CA MET A 144 15.54 -0.58 -1.99
C MET A 144 16.75 -1.05 -2.81
N SER A 145 16.52 -1.75 -3.93
CA SER A 145 17.57 -2.34 -4.75
C SER A 145 18.51 -1.31 -5.36
N GLU A 146 19.78 -1.65 -5.45
CA GLU A 146 20.83 -0.88 -6.10
C GLU A 146 21.51 -1.71 -7.20
N PRO A 147 22.25 -1.12 -8.13
CA PRO A 147 22.92 -1.87 -9.20
C PRO A 147 23.79 -3.02 -8.71
N ASN A 148 24.44 -2.85 -7.56
CA ASN A 148 25.36 -3.83 -6.97
C ASN A 148 24.77 -4.55 -5.74
N GLN A 149 23.61 -4.12 -5.25
CA GLN A 149 23.03 -4.61 -4.00
C GLN A 149 21.56 -5.00 -4.19
N GLY A 150 21.27 -6.29 -4.03
CA GLY A 150 19.92 -6.85 -4.04
C GLY A 150 19.57 -7.42 -2.67
N THR A 151 19.87 -8.71 -2.45
CA THR A 151 19.60 -9.40 -1.19
C THR A 151 20.37 -8.82 0.00
N ASP A 152 21.59 -8.32 -0.23
CA ASP A 152 22.38 -7.65 0.81
C ASP A 152 21.94 -6.17 0.97
N VAL A 153 20.81 -5.97 1.59
CA VAL A 153 20.27 -4.61 1.84
C VAL A 153 21.12 -3.81 2.84
N LEU A 154 21.93 -4.49 3.68
CA LEU A 154 22.81 -3.80 4.62
C LEU A 154 24.08 -3.28 3.94
N GLY A 155 24.40 -3.81 2.76
CA GLY A 155 25.52 -3.36 1.95
C GLY A 155 25.18 -2.20 0.99
N MET A 156 24.02 -1.55 1.14
CA MET A 156 23.61 -0.44 0.26
C MET A 156 24.66 0.68 0.24
N GLU A 157 24.95 1.18 -0.98
CA GLU A 157 25.94 2.23 -1.23
C GLU A 157 25.33 3.64 -1.21
N THR A 158 24.00 3.77 -1.36
CA THR A 158 23.32 5.06 -1.27
C THR A 158 23.52 5.67 0.11
N SER A 159 23.98 6.91 0.13
CA SER A 159 24.29 7.64 1.36
C SER A 159 23.56 8.99 1.41
N ALA A 160 23.22 9.44 2.61
CA ALA A 160 22.68 10.76 2.87
C ALA A 160 23.55 11.49 3.90
N LYS A 161 23.91 12.74 3.61
CA LYS A 161 24.68 13.60 4.51
C LYS A 161 23.92 14.91 4.74
N GLN A 162 23.83 15.34 5.98
CA GLN A 162 23.23 16.62 6.29
C GLN A 162 24.23 17.74 5.99
N SER A 163 23.77 18.81 5.35
CA SER A 163 24.51 20.04 5.08
C SER A 163 24.38 21.01 6.24
N ASP A 164 25.24 22.03 6.28
CA ASP A 164 25.26 23.05 7.33
C ASP A 164 23.96 23.88 7.40
N ASP A 165 23.24 23.99 6.29
CA ASP A 165 21.92 24.66 6.19
C ASP A 165 20.74 23.78 6.64
N GLY A 166 21.00 22.55 7.08
CA GLY A 166 19.98 21.59 7.52
C GLY A 166 19.34 20.75 6.39
N SER A 167 19.71 21.00 5.13
CA SER A 167 19.30 20.17 3.99
C SER A 167 20.03 18.83 3.98
N TRP A 168 19.54 17.87 3.19
CA TRP A 168 20.17 16.57 2.99
C TRP A 168 20.68 16.42 1.57
N ILE A 169 21.94 15.98 1.43
CA ILE A 169 22.52 15.59 0.15
C ILE A 169 22.50 14.08 0.05
N ILE A 170 21.73 13.55 -0.92
CA ILE A 170 21.61 12.12 -1.17
C ILE A 170 22.44 11.77 -2.40
N ASN A 171 23.31 10.74 -2.28
CA ASN A 171 24.13 10.21 -3.36
C ASN A 171 23.94 8.70 -3.45
N GLY A 172 23.56 8.21 -4.63
CA GLY A 172 23.36 6.79 -4.90
C GLY A 172 22.52 6.55 -6.13
N ARG A 173 22.18 5.28 -6.36
CA ARG A 173 21.28 4.83 -7.43
C ARG A 173 20.36 3.75 -6.88
N LYS A 174 19.08 3.83 -7.23
CA LYS A 174 18.09 2.79 -6.94
C LYS A 174 17.57 2.20 -8.24
N MET A 175 17.06 0.95 -8.19
CA MET A 175 16.56 0.23 -9.36
C MET A 175 15.21 -0.40 -9.04
N TRP A 176 14.40 -0.59 -10.09
CA TRP A 176 13.14 -1.35 -10.06
C TRP A 176 12.16 -0.83 -9.02
N ILE A 177 11.95 0.49 -9.02
CA ILE A 177 11.05 1.15 -8.09
C ILE A 177 9.63 1.03 -8.65
N THR A 178 8.82 0.12 -8.09
CA THR A 178 7.39 0.05 -8.40
C THR A 178 6.73 1.37 -8.02
N ASN A 179 5.87 1.89 -8.88
CA ASN A 179 5.27 3.23 -8.81
C ASN A 179 6.28 4.40 -8.95
N GLY A 180 7.52 4.15 -9.35
CA GLY A 180 8.51 5.21 -9.53
C GLY A 180 8.13 6.24 -10.60
N ILE A 181 7.31 5.84 -11.57
CA ILE A 181 6.67 6.68 -12.58
C ILE A 181 5.18 6.35 -12.57
N ILE A 182 4.31 7.36 -12.57
CA ILE A 182 2.88 7.20 -12.33
C ILE A 182 1.97 7.54 -13.54
N ASP A 183 2.56 7.96 -14.65
CA ASP A 183 1.82 8.23 -15.90
C ASP A 183 2.72 8.08 -17.15
N ASP A 184 2.09 8.23 -18.33
CA ASP A 184 2.75 8.12 -19.63
C ASP A 184 3.68 9.32 -19.94
N GLU A 185 3.60 10.40 -19.19
CA GLU A 185 4.43 11.60 -19.34
C GLU A 185 5.74 11.48 -18.57
N GLY A 186 5.91 10.42 -17.78
CA GLY A 186 7.07 10.16 -16.97
C GLY A 186 7.06 10.90 -15.62
N THR A 187 5.88 11.26 -15.13
CA THR A 187 5.73 11.90 -13.84
C THR A 187 6.21 10.96 -12.73
N PRO A 188 7.16 11.39 -11.88
CA PRO A 188 7.62 10.56 -10.76
C PRO A 188 6.53 10.40 -9.69
N ALA A 189 6.65 9.36 -8.86
CA ALA A 189 5.88 9.25 -7.64
C ALA A 189 6.08 10.49 -6.74
N ASP A 190 5.06 10.80 -5.95
CA ASP A 190 5.11 11.95 -5.02
C ASP A 190 6.13 11.72 -3.90
N LEU A 191 6.35 10.46 -3.53
CA LEU A 191 7.19 10.08 -2.40
C LEU A 191 7.95 8.77 -2.68
N VAL A 192 9.24 8.77 -2.35
CA VAL A 192 10.12 7.60 -2.39
C VAL A 192 10.77 7.39 -1.03
#